data_fcd444c22e0ce0838eb3d56449f752e3
#
_entry.id   fcd444c22e0ce0838eb3d56449f752e3
#
_cell.length_a   1.000
_cell.length_b   1.000
_cell.length_c   1.000
_cell.angle_alpha   90.00
_cell.angle_beta   90.00
_cell.angle_gamma   90.00
#
_symmetry.space_group_name_H-M   'P 1'
#
loop_
_entity.id
_entity.type
_entity.pdbx_description
1 polymer ?
#
loop_
_entity_poly.entity_id
_entity_poly.type
_entity_poly.pdbx_seq_one_letter_code
_entity_poly.pdbx_strand_id
1 'polypeptide(L)'
;MYAVIKDRGMYNIYENQYIKDEISQWTSTVNLAVSCQYFCMYFCLAHEIAHGYIKSISMNLSSKGEEYKADSIAYEVVLSLMEDEKESNLPVQDRELFEYCYLAPMMLFDMWDLIFYTERVLFQRTIVNDSHPSIKKRKENLFSIPYDDDRFKFDTEEGNAVYNAFTDVIDKYKTELLYRNEHGQIDELIRYITEGN
;
A
#
# COMPACT_ATOMS: atom_id res chain seq x y z
N MET A 1 12.84 24.80 2.53
CA MET A 1 11.56 25.27 1.96
C MET A 1 10.99 26.46 2.73
N TYR A 2 10.91 26.42 4.06
CA TYR A 2 10.42 27.52 4.91
C TYR A 2 11.14 28.87 4.71
N ALA A 3 12.46 28.84 4.56
CA ALA A 3 13.27 30.08 4.37
C ALA A 3 13.05 30.77 3.03
N VAL A 4 12.79 30.01 1.97
CA VAL A 4 12.59 30.54 0.60
C VAL A 4 11.22 31.23 0.45
N ILE A 5 10.23 30.79 1.23
CA ILE A 5 8.88 31.39 1.23
C ILE A 5 8.91 32.75 1.95
N LYS A 6 9.74 32.88 2.99
CA LYS A 6 9.84 34.08 3.80
C LYS A 6 10.45 35.26 3.04
N ASP A 7 11.37 35.01 2.12
CA ASP A 7 12.12 36.05 1.39
C ASP A 7 11.38 36.66 0.17
N ARG A 8 10.26 36.06 -0.25
CA ARG A 8 9.53 36.49 -1.46
C ARG A 8 8.23 37.26 -1.21
N GLY A 9 8.00 37.80 -0.02
CA GLY A 9 6.82 38.62 0.27
C GLY A 9 5.47 37.86 0.22
N MET A 10 5.49 36.54 0.31
CA MET A 10 4.30 35.70 0.25
C MET A 10 3.52 35.61 1.57
N TYR A 11 3.63 36.59 2.45
CA TYR A 11 2.97 36.57 3.77
C TYR A 11 1.44 36.46 3.69
N ASN A 12 0.83 36.99 2.62
CA ASN A 12 -0.64 36.91 2.47
C ASN A 12 -1.18 35.54 2.03
N ILE A 13 -0.32 34.64 1.60
CA ILE A 13 -0.75 33.30 1.17
C ILE A 13 -1.18 32.44 2.38
N TYR A 14 -0.53 32.62 3.53
CA TYR A 14 -0.87 31.86 4.75
C TYR A 14 -2.17 32.31 5.43
N GLU A 15 -2.71 33.48 5.10
CA GLU A 15 -4.00 33.93 5.62
C GLU A 15 -5.18 33.49 4.75
N ASN A 16 -4.92 33.00 3.54
CA ASN A 16 -5.95 32.49 2.66
C ASN A 16 -6.43 31.11 3.15
N GLN A 17 -7.70 31.01 3.54
CA GLN A 17 -8.31 29.79 4.08
C GLN A 17 -8.18 28.62 3.08
N TYR A 18 -8.36 28.88 1.78
CA TYR A 18 -8.21 27.85 0.73
C TYR A 18 -6.82 27.20 0.74
N ILE A 19 -5.76 27.99 0.89
CA ILE A 19 -4.38 27.46 0.95
C ILE A 19 -4.13 26.69 2.23
N LYS A 20 -4.71 27.13 3.36
CA LYS A 20 -4.64 26.38 4.62
C LYS A 20 -5.33 25.03 4.49
N ASP A 21 -6.48 24.99 3.85
CA ASP A 21 -7.26 23.77 3.66
C ASP A 21 -6.51 22.81 2.72
N GLU A 22 -5.93 23.30 1.62
CA GLU A 22 -5.09 22.47 0.73
C GLU A 22 -3.84 21.93 1.43
N ILE A 23 -3.12 22.76 2.20
CA ILE A 23 -1.95 22.33 2.97
C ILE A 23 -2.35 21.27 4.01
N SER A 24 -3.47 21.47 4.69
CA SER A 24 -3.99 20.51 5.67
C SER A 24 -4.33 19.18 5.01
N GLN A 25 -5.05 19.22 3.88
CA GLN A 25 -5.40 18.02 3.13
C GLN A 25 -4.16 17.29 2.60
N TRP A 26 -3.18 18.04 2.08
CA TRP A 26 -1.91 17.44 1.62
C TRP A 26 -1.13 16.80 2.76
N THR A 27 -1.06 17.45 3.92
CA THR A 27 -0.40 16.92 5.12
C THR A 27 -1.07 15.64 5.58
N SER A 28 -2.40 15.60 5.62
CA SER A 28 -3.18 14.42 5.98
C SER A 28 -2.92 13.25 5.01
N THR A 29 -2.87 13.53 3.72
CA THR A 29 -2.57 12.51 2.70
C THR A 29 -1.16 11.93 2.87
N VAL A 30 -0.17 12.78 3.16
CA VAL A 30 1.21 12.32 3.42
C VAL A 30 1.27 11.49 4.69
N ASN A 31 0.59 11.90 5.76
CA ASN A 31 0.55 11.15 7.02
C ASN A 31 -0.09 9.76 6.81
N LEU A 32 -1.20 9.69 6.09
CA LEU A 32 -1.82 8.41 5.74
C LEU A 32 -0.87 7.51 4.94
N ALA A 33 -0.20 8.05 3.92
CA ALA A 33 0.76 7.29 3.11
C ALA A 33 1.93 6.75 3.94
N VAL A 34 2.47 7.57 4.85
CA VAL A 34 3.53 7.16 5.78
C VAL A 34 3.04 6.08 6.74
N SER A 35 1.84 6.24 7.31
CA SER A 35 1.26 5.23 8.20
C SER A 35 1.02 3.92 7.44
N CYS A 36 0.41 3.95 6.26
CA CYS A 36 0.24 2.75 5.44
C CYS A 36 1.59 2.07 5.11
N GLN A 37 2.66 2.84 4.85
CA GLN A 37 3.99 2.28 4.63
C GLN A 37 4.50 1.50 5.86
N TYR A 38 4.32 2.02 7.07
CA TYR A 38 4.70 1.30 8.29
C TYR A 38 3.90 0.00 8.44
N PHE A 39 2.60 0.03 8.19
CA PHE A 39 1.78 -1.19 8.28
C PHE A 39 2.09 -2.20 7.18
N CYS A 40 2.46 -1.76 5.98
CA CYS A 40 3.03 -2.65 4.95
C CYS A 40 4.32 -3.32 5.44
N MET A 41 5.22 -2.58 6.09
CA MET A 41 6.46 -3.13 6.67
C MET A 41 6.16 -4.13 7.79
N TYR A 42 5.24 -3.81 8.70
CA TYR A 42 4.83 -4.73 9.76
C TYR A 42 4.22 -6.01 9.19
N PHE A 43 3.37 -5.89 8.18
CA PHE A 43 2.82 -7.05 7.49
C PHE A 43 3.91 -7.92 6.88
N CYS A 44 4.86 -7.36 6.15
CA CYS A 44 5.96 -8.12 5.56
C CYS A 44 6.80 -8.83 6.65
N LEU A 45 7.16 -8.12 7.72
CA LEU A 45 7.95 -8.69 8.80
C LEU A 45 7.19 -9.81 9.52
N ALA A 46 5.92 -9.58 9.84
CA ALA A 46 5.08 -10.59 10.49
C ALA A 46 4.86 -11.80 9.60
N HIS A 47 4.76 -11.62 8.27
CA HIS A 47 4.66 -12.70 7.29
C HIS A 47 5.91 -13.62 7.33
N GLU A 48 7.10 -13.04 7.32
CA GLU A 48 8.36 -13.81 7.43
C GLU A 48 8.48 -14.54 8.79
N ILE A 49 8.08 -13.89 9.87
CA ILE A 49 8.05 -14.51 11.21
C ILE A 49 7.03 -15.66 11.22
N ALA A 50 5.88 -15.49 10.58
CA ALA A 50 4.84 -16.51 10.51
C ALA A 50 5.33 -17.79 9.82
N HIS A 51 6.17 -17.72 8.79
CA HIS A 51 6.81 -18.88 8.20
C HIS A 51 7.66 -19.65 9.23
N GLY A 52 8.44 -18.93 10.03
CA GLY A 52 9.21 -19.55 11.13
C GLY A 52 8.31 -20.23 12.17
N TYR A 53 7.21 -19.58 12.55
CA TYR A 53 6.23 -20.14 13.49
C TYR A 53 5.55 -21.40 12.93
N ILE A 54 5.03 -21.34 11.70
CA ILE A 54 4.38 -22.50 11.01
C ILE A 54 5.30 -23.71 10.99
N LYS A 55 6.58 -23.51 10.68
CA LYS A 55 7.60 -24.57 10.69
C LYS A 55 7.85 -25.11 12.09
N SER A 56 7.91 -24.23 13.09
CA SER A 56 8.18 -24.63 14.49
C SER A 56 7.11 -25.54 15.08
N ILE A 57 5.84 -25.36 14.68
CA ILE A 57 4.72 -26.18 15.13
C ILE A 57 4.45 -27.40 14.22
N SER A 58 5.33 -27.65 13.26
CA SER A 58 5.24 -28.77 12.31
C SER A 58 3.90 -28.83 11.56
N MET A 59 3.32 -27.70 11.22
CA MET A 59 2.09 -27.64 10.46
C MET A 59 2.34 -28.15 9.03
N ASN A 60 1.68 -29.24 8.67
CA ASN A 60 1.85 -29.88 7.37
C ASN A 60 0.97 -29.18 6.31
N LEU A 61 1.48 -28.09 5.72
CA LEU A 61 0.82 -27.33 4.68
C LEU A 61 1.54 -27.50 3.33
N SER A 62 0.80 -27.38 2.24
CA SER A 62 1.44 -27.17 0.93
C SER A 62 2.13 -25.79 0.91
N SER A 63 3.10 -25.60 0.02
CA SER A 63 3.79 -24.31 -0.15
C SER A 63 2.79 -23.15 -0.27
N LYS A 64 1.75 -23.29 -1.10
CA LYS A 64 0.70 -22.26 -1.24
C LYS A 64 -0.16 -22.10 0.01
N GLY A 65 -0.42 -23.20 0.73
CA GLY A 65 -1.15 -23.15 2.00
C GLY A 65 -0.37 -22.47 3.10
N GLU A 66 0.95 -22.62 3.12
CA GLU A 66 1.86 -21.93 4.03
C GLU A 66 1.82 -20.43 3.81
N GLU A 67 1.85 -19.96 2.54
CA GLU A 67 1.73 -18.55 2.18
C GLU A 67 0.40 -17.94 2.66
N TYR A 68 -0.73 -18.61 2.41
CA TYR A 68 -2.02 -18.12 2.89
C TYR A 68 -2.09 -18.03 4.42
N LYS A 69 -1.53 -19.03 5.10
CA LYS A 69 -1.51 -19.02 6.57
C LYS A 69 -0.59 -17.94 7.11
N ALA A 70 0.57 -17.73 6.48
CA ALA A 70 1.49 -16.65 6.84
C ALA A 70 0.85 -15.28 6.63
N ASP A 71 0.15 -15.06 5.51
CA ASP A 71 -0.61 -13.85 5.25
C ASP A 71 -1.67 -13.58 6.32
N SER A 72 -2.42 -14.63 6.71
CA SER A 72 -3.47 -14.50 7.72
C SER A 72 -2.89 -14.12 9.08
N ILE A 73 -1.81 -14.77 9.52
CA ILE A 73 -1.13 -14.46 10.79
C ILE A 73 -0.57 -13.02 10.75
N ALA A 74 0.08 -12.65 9.64
CA ALA A 74 0.63 -11.31 9.47
C ALA A 74 -0.46 -10.23 9.55
N TYR A 75 -1.61 -10.51 8.99
CA TYR A 75 -2.73 -9.57 9.02
C TYR A 75 -3.35 -9.45 10.41
N GLU A 76 -3.49 -10.55 11.15
CA GLU A 76 -3.91 -10.52 12.56
C GLU A 76 -2.95 -9.65 13.41
N VAL A 77 -1.64 -9.74 13.15
CA VAL A 77 -0.63 -8.88 13.82
C VAL A 77 -0.84 -7.41 13.47
N VAL A 78 -1.09 -7.07 12.20
CA VAL A 78 -1.38 -5.70 11.77
C VAL A 78 -2.60 -5.15 12.50
N LEU A 79 -3.69 -5.90 12.57
CA LEU A 79 -4.90 -5.49 13.26
C LEU A 79 -4.69 -5.29 14.76
N SER A 80 -3.96 -6.19 15.42
CA SER A 80 -3.62 -6.06 16.84
C SER A 80 -2.79 -4.80 17.12
N LEU A 81 -1.81 -4.50 16.26
CA LEU A 81 -1.02 -3.27 16.36
C LEU A 81 -1.89 -2.02 16.21
N MET A 82 -2.88 -2.05 15.32
CA MET A 82 -3.83 -0.95 15.16
C MET A 82 -4.71 -0.75 16.39
N GLU A 83 -5.08 -1.81 17.10
CA GLU A 83 -5.83 -1.71 18.35
C GLU A 83 -4.98 -1.09 19.46
N ASP A 84 -3.75 -1.56 19.64
CA ASP A 84 -2.81 -1.04 20.65
C ASP A 84 -2.51 0.44 20.43
N GLU A 85 -2.34 0.87 19.17
CA GLU A 85 -2.07 2.27 18.83
C GLU A 85 -3.29 3.20 19.04
N LYS A 86 -4.53 2.68 18.99
CA LYS A 86 -5.73 3.47 19.34
C LYS A 86 -5.72 3.95 20.79
N GLU A 87 -5.10 3.21 21.70
CA GLU A 87 -4.92 3.58 23.09
C GLU A 87 -3.79 4.61 23.28
N SER A 88 -2.95 4.80 22.25
CA SER A 88 -1.87 5.76 22.30
C SER A 88 -2.40 7.20 22.16
N ASN A 89 -1.66 8.18 22.74
CA ASN A 89 -2.00 9.59 22.72
C ASN A 89 -1.77 10.27 21.36
N LEU A 90 -2.15 9.62 20.24
CA LEU A 90 -2.09 10.23 18.93
C LEU A 90 -3.03 11.43 18.83
N PRO A 91 -2.66 12.50 18.11
CA PRO A 91 -3.56 13.61 17.79
C PRO A 91 -4.83 13.11 17.11
N VAL A 92 -5.97 13.71 17.41
CA VAL A 92 -7.29 13.28 16.90
C VAL A 92 -7.32 13.18 15.37
N GLN A 93 -6.65 14.11 14.67
CA GLN A 93 -6.56 14.13 13.21
C GLN A 93 -5.79 12.94 12.63
N ASP A 94 -4.79 12.43 13.36
CA ASP A 94 -4.01 11.28 12.93
C ASP A 94 -4.77 9.97 13.20
N ARG A 95 -5.71 9.93 14.16
CA ARG A 95 -6.53 8.76 14.46
C ARG A 95 -7.50 8.41 13.34
N GLU A 96 -8.17 9.42 12.78
CA GLU A 96 -9.14 9.20 11.70
C GLU A 96 -8.47 8.58 10.46
N LEU A 97 -7.26 9.02 10.12
CA LEU A 97 -6.49 8.47 9.01
C LEU A 97 -5.93 7.08 9.31
N PHE A 98 -5.54 6.86 10.57
CA PHE A 98 -5.02 5.59 11.04
C PHE A 98 -6.05 4.46 10.93
N GLU A 99 -7.34 4.78 11.04
CA GLU A 99 -8.43 3.80 10.90
C GLU A 99 -8.43 3.08 9.56
N TYR A 100 -7.80 3.63 8.51
CA TYR A 100 -7.70 2.99 7.19
C TYR A 100 -6.44 2.16 6.98
N CYS A 101 -5.50 2.15 7.94
CA CYS A 101 -4.24 1.41 7.79
C CYS A 101 -4.42 -0.12 7.73
N TYR A 102 -5.59 -0.65 8.12
CA TYR A 102 -5.93 -2.07 7.89
C TYR A 102 -5.97 -2.44 6.40
N LEU A 103 -6.10 -1.47 5.50
CA LEU A 103 -6.05 -1.67 4.06
C LEU A 103 -4.61 -1.80 3.53
N ALA A 104 -3.61 -1.44 4.32
CA ALA A 104 -2.21 -1.41 3.88
C ALA A 104 -1.71 -2.73 3.26
N PRO A 105 -2.00 -3.92 3.78
CA PRO A 105 -1.62 -5.18 3.14
C PRO A 105 -2.22 -5.38 1.76
N MET A 106 -3.45 -4.90 1.53
CA MET A 106 -4.10 -4.95 0.22
C MET A 106 -3.42 -4.01 -0.77
N MET A 107 -3.15 -2.78 -0.32
CA MET A 107 -2.41 -1.79 -1.12
C MET A 107 -1.01 -2.30 -1.48
N LEU A 108 -0.33 -3.00 -0.55
CA LEU A 108 0.96 -3.64 -0.81
C LEU A 108 0.85 -4.67 -1.93
N PHE A 109 -0.16 -5.52 -1.91
CA PHE A 109 -0.38 -6.50 -2.97
C PHE A 109 -0.67 -5.85 -4.32
N ASP A 110 -1.41 -4.75 -4.36
CA ASP A 110 -1.63 -4.01 -5.61
C ASP A 110 -0.36 -3.34 -6.12
N MET A 111 0.49 -2.83 -5.21
CA MET A 111 1.82 -2.32 -5.58
C MET A 111 2.72 -3.42 -6.16
N TRP A 112 2.73 -4.62 -5.60
CA TRP A 112 3.46 -5.76 -6.17
C TRP A 112 2.91 -6.16 -7.54
N ASP A 113 1.59 -6.18 -7.69
CA ASP A 113 0.98 -6.45 -9.00
C ASP A 113 1.37 -5.40 -10.04
N LEU A 114 1.44 -4.11 -9.64
CA LEU A 114 1.93 -3.04 -10.49
C LEU A 114 3.40 -3.23 -10.87
N ILE A 115 4.27 -3.62 -9.93
CA ILE A 115 5.68 -3.90 -10.20
C ILE A 115 5.81 -5.05 -11.22
N PHE A 116 5.12 -6.16 -11.00
CA PHE A 116 5.17 -7.30 -11.94
C PHE A 116 4.56 -6.95 -13.30
N TYR A 117 3.50 -6.14 -13.32
CA TYR A 117 2.95 -5.61 -14.55
C TYR A 117 3.98 -4.76 -15.31
N THR A 118 4.65 -3.86 -14.60
CA THR A 118 5.68 -2.97 -15.14
C THR A 118 6.85 -3.78 -15.73
N GLU A 119 7.36 -4.76 -14.99
CA GLU A 119 8.43 -5.63 -15.48
C GLU A 119 8.03 -6.40 -16.75
N ARG A 120 6.79 -6.88 -16.81
CA ARG A 120 6.27 -7.56 -18.00
C ARG A 120 6.20 -6.62 -19.20
N VAL A 121 5.71 -5.39 -19.00
CA VAL A 121 5.55 -4.40 -20.09
C VAL A 121 6.90 -3.89 -20.56
N LEU A 122 7.79 -3.52 -19.64
CA LEU A 122 9.07 -2.89 -19.99
C LEU A 122 10.13 -3.89 -20.45
N PHE A 123 10.20 -5.05 -19.82
CA PHE A 123 11.30 -6.00 -20.03
C PHE A 123 10.85 -7.32 -20.67
N GLN A 124 9.55 -7.44 -21.01
CA GLN A 124 8.93 -8.65 -21.57
C GLN A 124 9.21 -9.90 -20.70
N ARG A 125 9.43 -9.68 -19.40
CA ARG A 125 9.69 -10.74 -18.44
C ARG A 125 8.38 -11.22 -17.83
N THR A 126 8.16 -12.51 -17.88
CA THR A 126 7.07 -13.14 -17.12
C THR A 126 7.70 -13.75 -15.88
N ILE A 127 7.44 -13.15 -14.71
CA ILE A 127 7.83 -13.75 -13.45
C ILE A 127 6.79 -14.82 -13.15
N VAL A 128 7.14 -16.08 -13.42
CA VAL A 128 6.35 -17.23 -13.01
C VAL A 128 6.94 -17.75 -11.70
N ASN A 129 6.23 -17.56 -10.61
CA ASN A 129 6.60 -18.14 -9.33
C ASN A 129 5.56 -19.21 -8.95
N ASP A 130 5.82 -20.45 -9.32
CA ASP A 130 4.89 -21.57 -9.06
C ASP A 130 4.82 -21.95 -7.57
N SER A 131 5.79 -21.52 -6.76
CA SER A 131 5.83 -21.80 -5.32
C SER A 131 4.87 -20.93 -4.51
N HIS A 132 4.52 -19.74 -5.02
CA HIS A 132 3.64 -18.79 -4.34
C HIS A 132 2.28 -18.71 -5.03
N PRO A 133 1.20 -18.46 -4.29
CA PRO A 133 -0.09 -18.12 -4.89
C PRO A 133 0.01 -16.81 -5.68
N SER A 134 -0.85 -16.62 -6.67
CA SER A 134 -0.93 -15.32 -7.33
C SER A 134 -1.38 -14.23 -6.35
N ILE A 135 -0.93 -13.00 -6.58
CA ILE A 135 -1.31 -11.83 -5.76
C ILE A 135 -2.83 -11.72 -5.62
N LYS A 136 -3.55 -11.90 -6.71
CA LYS A 136 -5.02 -11.93 -6.69
C LYS A 136 -5.57 -12.92 -5.67
N LYS A 137 -5.05 -14.16 -5.64
CA LYS A 137 -5.50 -15.20 -4.71
C LYS A 137 -5.12 -14.89 -3.27
N ARG A 138 -3.95 -14.28 -3.04
CA ARG A 138 -3.53 -13.82 -1.70
C ARG A 138 -4.49 -12.74 -1.19
N LYS A 139 -4.86 -11.77 -2.02
CA LYS A 139 -5.87 -10.76 -1.69
C LYS A 139 -7.22 -11.39 -1.37
N GLU A 140 -7.72 -12.27 -2.25
CA GLU A 140 -8.99 -12.99 -2.03
C GLU A 140 -8.98 -13.75 -0.69
N ASN A 141 -7.86 -14.35 -0.31
CA ASN A 141 -7.71 -15.02 0.97
C ASN A 141 -7.85 -14.03 2.14
N LEU A 142 -7.17 -12.87 2.09
CA LEU A 142 -7.30 -11.87 3.16
C LEU A 142 -8.72 -11.29 3.26
N PHE A 143 -9.37 -11.02 2.13
CA PHE A 143 -10.78 -10.56 2.13
C PHE A 143 -11.74 -11.60 2.73
N SER A 144 -11.40 -12.87 2.73
CA SER A 144 -12.23 -13.95 3.26
C SER A 144 -12.04 -14.20 4.76
N ILE A 145 -11.05 -13.54 5.40
CA ILE A 145 -10.81 -13.73 6.82
C ILE A 145 -11.95 -13.08 7.60
N PRO A 146 -12.69 -13.85 8.42
CA PRO A 146 -13.73 -13.27 9.26
C PRO A 146 -13.09 -12.47 10.39
N TYR A 147 -13.56 -11.25 10.60
CA TYR A 147 -13.19 -10.42 11.73
C TYR A 147 -14.39 -10.24 12.64
N ASP A 148 -14.16 -10.33 13.94
CA ASP A 148 -15.18 -10.05 14.95
C ASP A 148 -15.47 -8.55 15.08
N ASP A 149 -14.56 -7.71 14.60
CA ASP A 149 -14.67 -6.26 14.66
C ASP A 149 -15.12 -5.67 13.31
N ASP A 150 -16.31 -5.10 13.28
CA ASP A 150 -16.92 -4.49 12.10
C ASP A 150 -16.10 -3.31 11.54
N ARG A 151 -15.24 -2.69 12.34
CA ARG A 151 -14.39 -1.56 11.94
C ARG A 151 -13.32 -1.93 10.90
N PHE A 152 -12.93 -3.20 10.86
CA PHE A 152 -11.90 -3.69 9.94
C PHE A 152 -12.50 -4.48 8.76
N LYS A 153 -13.78 -4.33 8.50
CA LYS A 153 -14.40 -4.95 7.32
C LYS A 153 -14.00 -4.19 6.06
N PHE A 154 -13.60 -4.94 5.05
CA PHE A 154 -13.25 -4.39 3.74
C PHE A 154 -14.45 -3.84 2.97
N ASP A 155 -15.66 -4.17 3.38
CA ASP A 155 -16.91 -3.78 2.73
C ASP A 155 -17.58 -2.53 3.34
N THR A 156 -16.88 -1.81 4.22
CA THR A 156 -17.37 -0.51 4.69
C THR A 156 -17.35 0.52 3.55
N GLU A 157 -18.30 1.44 3.54
CA GLU A 157 -18.40 2.48 2.49
C GLU A 157 -17.13 3.32 2.43
N GLU A 158 -16.64 3.76 3.58
CA GLU A 158 -15.43 4.58 3.72
C GLU A 158 -14.17 3.81 3.32
N GLY A 159 -14.01 2.58 3.80
CA GLY A 159 -12.89 1.71 3.44
C GLY A 159 -12.85 1.44 1.94
N ASN A 160 -14.00 1.15 1.35
CA ASN A 160 -14.11 0.99 -0.10
C ASN A 160 -13.75 2.27 -0.85
N ALA A 161 -14.17 3.45 -0.38
CA ALA A 161 -13.83 4.71 -1.02
C ALA A 161 -12.31 4.97 -1.03
N VAL A 162 -11.64 4.75 0.11
CA VAL A 162 -10.18 4.90 0.22
C VAL A 162 -9.45 3.89 -0.66
N TYR A 163 -9.86 2.63 -0.61
CA TYR A 163 -9.22 1.58 -1.39
C TYR A 163 -9.44 1.76 -2.90
N ASN A 164 -10.64 2.12 -3.32
CA ASN A 164 -10.95 2.40 -4.72
C ASN A 164 -10.15 3.60 -5.24
N ALA A 165 -10.02 4.68 -4.46
CA ALA A 165 -9.19 5.81 -4.85
C ALA A 165 -7.72 5.41 -5.08
N PHE A 166 -7.19 4.50 -4.26
CA PHE A 166 -5.85 3.96 -4.45
C PHE A 166 -5.75 3.07 -5.71
N THR A 167 -6.69 2.15 -5.91
CA THR A 167 -6.69 1.26 -7.08
C THR A 167 -6.90 2.01 -8.39
N ASP A 168 -7.68 3.09 -8.41
CA ASP A 168 -7.83 3.99 -9.56
C ASP A 168 -6.50 4.62 -9.98
N VAL A 169 -5.64 4.97 -9.02
CA VAL A 169 -4.30 5.48 -9.32
C VAL A 169 -3.44 4.38 -9.96
N ILE A 170 -3.47 3.17 -9.42
CA ILE A 170 -2.76 2.01 -9.98
C ILE A 170 -3.21 1.73 -11.41
N ASP A 171 -4.51 1.74 -11.68
CA ASP A 171 -5.06 1.45 -13.00
C ASP A 171 -4.74 2.55 -14.03
N LYS A 172 -4.73 3.81 -13.59
CA LYS A 172 -4.24 4.92 -14.44
C LYS A 172 -2.77 4.74 -14.80
N TYR A 173 -1.93 4.34 -13.85
CA TYR A 173 -0.52 4.05 -14.11
C TYR A 173 -0.34 2.90 -15.10
N LYS A 174 -1.07 1.79 -14.92
CA LYS A 174 -1.03 0.65 -15.84
C LYS A 174 -1.46 1.05 -17.25
N THR A 175 -2.51 1.85 -17.37
CA THR A 175 -3.03 2.35 -18.64
C THR A 175 -2.04 3.25 -19.35
N GLU A 176 -1.45 4.22 -18.62
CA GLU A 176 -0.45 5.13 -19.16
C GLU A 176 0.83 4.39 -19.59
N LEU A 177 1.29 3.43 -18.79
CA LEU A 177 2.46 2.63 -19.10
C LEU A 177 2.24 1.82 -20.38
N LEU A 178 1.08 1.19 -20.53
CA LEU A 178 0.72 0.45 -21.74
C LEU A 178 0.67 1.36 -22.97
N TYR A 179 0.00 2.51 -22.85
CA TYR A 179 -0.07 3.50 -23.92
C TYR A 179 1.31 3.95 -24.39
N ARG A 180 2.20 4.29 -23.46
CA ARG A 180 3.58 4.71 -23.78
C ARG A 180 4.38 3.59 -24.43
N ASN A 181 4.20 2.36 -23.98
CA ASN A 181 4.87 1.20 -24.56
C ASN A 181 4.42 0.97 -26.02
N GLU A 182 3.12 1.01 -26.28
CA GLU A 182 2.57 0.83 -27.62
C GLU A 182 2.99 1.93 -28.61
N HIS A 183 3.30 3.12 -28.11
CA HIS A 183 3.76 4.26 -28.91
C HIS A 183 5.29 4.42 -28.96
N GLY A 184 6.05 3.44 -28.47
CA GLY A 184 7.51 3.46 -28.51
C GLY A 184 8.17 4.49 -27.59
N GLN A 185 7.42 5.15 -26.72
CA GLN A 185 7.93 6.21 -25.83
C GLN A 185 8.74 5.65 -24.65
N ILE A 186 8.59 4.36 -24.35
CA ILE A 186 9.31 3.70 -23.26
C ILE A 186 10.72 3.33 -23.64
N ASP A 187 10.97 2.97 -24.89
CA ASP A 187 12.30 2.61 -25.37
C ASP A 187 13.30 3.77 -25.18
N GLU A 188 12.82 5.00 -25.33
CA GLU A 188 13.59 6.21 -25.09
C GLU A 188 13.92 6.40 -23.61
N LEU A 189 12.96 6.15 -22.72
CA LEU A 189 13.14 6.21 -21.27
C LEU A 189 14.10 5.11 -20.77
N ILE A 190 13.93 3.88 -21.24
CA ILE A 190 14.82 2.75 -20.89
C ILE A 190 16.24 3.06 -21.32
N ARG A 191 16.43 3.56 -22.55
CA ARG A 191 17.74 3.96 -23.06
C ARG A 191 18.38 5.04 -22.19
N TYR A 192 17.62 6.08 -21.82
CA TYR A 192 18.09 7.12 -20.93
C TYR A 192 18.53 6.58 -19.56
N ILE A 193 17.77 5.66 -18.96
CA ILE A 193 18.11 5.05 -17.67
C ILE A 193 19.31 4.12 -17.76
N THR A 194 19.46 3.37 -18.86
CA THR A 194 20.51 2.35 -19.00
C THR A 194 21.83 2.91 -19.54
N GLU A 195 21.79 3.97 -20.33
CA GLU A 195 22.97 4.58 -20.93
C GLU A 195 23.59 5.70 -20.09
N GLY A 196 22.93 6.11 -19.00
CA GLY A 196 23.52 6.98 -17.96
C GLY A 196 23.84 8.40 -18.44
N ASN A 197 23.02 8.98 -19.31
CA ASN A 197 23.15 10.38 -19.76
C ASN A 197 22.37 11.36 -18.88
#